data_93b57a701bca8c180bf55beb69cba226
#
_entry.id   93b57a701bca8c180bf55beb69cba226
#
_cell.length_a   1.000
_cell.length_b   1.000
_cell.length_c   1.000
_cell.angle_alpha   90.00
_cell.angle_beta   90.00
_cell.angle_gamma   90.00
#
_symmetry.space_group_name_H-M   'P 1'
#
loop_
_entity.id
_entity.type
_entity.pdbx_description
1 polymer ?
#
loop_
_entity_poly.entity_id
_entity_poly.type
_entity_poly.pdbx_seq_one_letter_code
_entity_poly.pdbx_strand_id
1 'polypeptide(L)'
;MNAILTGQVFYSYQHELLERGSFADIGAHFSGIKPFHKHAGEIALSDDKLFISGDENLQIPLASIEQIYLGFDEAFPRTLVKNFGVFWQPLRLSLSNGNKLYLIIDYNMLGANNQLWFDGLKKLLSD
;
A
#
# COMPACT_ATOMS: atom_id res chain seq x y z
N MET A 1 4.67 21.73 -5.62
CA MET A 1 4.05 20.51 -6.15
C MET A 1 2.53 20.64 -6.11
N ASN A 2 1.86 20.28 -7.20
CA ASN A 2 0.40 20.23 -7.21
C ASN A 2 -0.04 18.78 -7.00
N ALA A 3 -0.50 18.47 -5.79
CA ALA A 3 -0.94 17.12 -5.48
C ALA A 3 -2.32 16.85 -6.10
N ILE A 4 -2.44 15.74 -6.81
CA ILE A 4 -3.71 15.25 -7.36
C ILE A 4 -4.50 14.53 -6.28
N LEU A 5 -3.80 13.70 -5.49
CA LEU A 5 -4.36 12.95 -4.36
C LEU A 5 -3.44 13.08 -3.16
N THR A 6 -4.03 13.13 -1.97
CA THR A 6 -3.30 13.09 -0.70
C THR A 6 -4.01 12.16 0.27
N GLY A 7 -3.27 11.59 1.24
CA GLY A 7 -3.86 10.73 2.23
C GLY A 7 -2.86 10.28 3.29
N GLN A 8 -3.31 9.38 4.15
CA GLN A 8 -2.49 8.70 5.14
C GLN A 8 -2.19 7.31 4.62
N VAL A 9 -0.99 6.78 4.89
CA VAL A 9 -0.59 5.49 4.35
C VAL A 9 0.05 4.62 5.44
N PHE A 10 -0.33 3.34 5.43
CA PHE A 10 0.43 2.26 6.05
C PHE A 10 1.08 1.48 4.92
N TYR A 11 2.35 1.15 5.05
CA TYR A 11 2.99 0.39 3.99
C TYR A 11 4.07 -0.54 4.52
N SER A 12 4.43 -1.51 3.71
CA SER A 12 5.53 -2.44 3.97
C SER A 12 6.20 -2.79 2.65
N TYR A 13 7.51 -3.07 2.72
CA TYR A 13 8.20 -3.69 1.59
C TYR A 13 7.92 -5.20 1.58
N GLN A 14 8.04 -5.82 0.42
CA GLN A 14 7.79 -7.25 0.29
C GLN A 14 8.65 -8.08 1.24
N HIS A 15 9.94 -7.75 1.38
CA HIS A 15 10.81 -8.52 2.26
C HIS A 15 10.37 -8.43 3.73
N GLU A 16 9.81 -7.31 4.15
CA GLU A 16 9.30 -7.14 5.51
C GLU A 16 8.08 -8.02 5.76
N LEU A 17 7.22 -8.14 4.76
CA LEU A 17 6.04 -8.99 4.86
C LEU A 17 6.43 -10.47 4.91
N LEU A 18 7.42 -10.87 4.13
CA LEU A 18 7.89 -12.26 4.09
C LEU A 18 8.62 -12.65 5.38
N GLU A 19 9.18 -11.70 6.09
CA GLU A 19 9.91 -11.93 7.35
C GLU A 19 9.00 -11.93 8.59
N ARG A 20 7.71 -11.61 8.44
CA ARG A 20 6.80 -11.53 9.58
C ARG A 20 6.63 -12.90 10.25
N GLY A 21 6.42 -12.88 11.58
CA GLY A 21 6.12 -14.08 12.33
C GLY A 21 4.65 -14.49 12.17
N SER A 22 4.36 -15.79 12.40
CA SER A 22 2.99 -16.32 12.27
C SER A 22 1.99 -15.65 13.22
N PHE A 23 2.45 -15.15 14.35
CA PHE A 23 1.57 -14.45 15.31
C PHE A 23 1.05 -13.13 14.75
N ALA A 24 1.75 -12.52 13.79
CA ALA A 24 1.28 -11.29 13.15
C ALA A 24 0.00 -11.54 12.37
N ASP A 25 -0.11 -12.67 11.69
CA ASP A 25 -1.31 -13.04 10.94
C ASP A 25 -2.51 -13.20 11.87
N ILE A 26 -2.31 -13.92 12.98
CA ILE A 26 -3.37 -14.15 13.98
C ILE A 26 -3.79 -12.84 14.61
N GLY A 27 -2.83 -12.02 15.02
CA GLY A 27 -3.10 -10.73 15.66
C GLY A 27 -3.88 -9.79 14.75
N ALA A 28 -3.47 -9.67 13.49
CA ALA A 28 -4.15 -8.81 12.53
C ALA A 28 -5.58 -9.27 12.26
N HIS A 29 -5.79 -10.59 12.17
CA HIS A 29 -7.11 -11.16 11.86
C HIS A 29 -8.08 -11.03 13.04
N PHE A 30 -7.64 -11.36 14.25
CA PHE A 30 -8.52 -11.41 15.42
C PHE A 30 -8.62 -10.11 16.20
N SER A 31 -7.57 -9.29 16.20
CA SER A 31 -7.60 -8.02 16.94
C SER A 31 -8.58 -7.02 16.30
N GLY A 32 -8.77 -7.10 15.01
CA GLY A 32 -9.65 -6.20 14.27
C GLY A 32 -9.19 -4.76 14.29
N ILE A 33 -7.95 -4.47 14.66
CA ILE A 33 -7.45 -3.11 14.82
C ILE A 33 -6.88 -2.60 13.50
N LYS A 34 -5.68 -2.99 13.16
CA LYS A 34 -4.99 -2.49 11.97
C LYS A 34 -4.38 -3.66 11.21
N PRO A 35 -4.34 -3.58 9.87
CA PRO A 35 -3.61 -4.57 9.11
C PRO A 35 -2.13 -4.51 9.41
N PHE A 36 -1.41 -5.60 9.14
CA PHE A 36 0.03 -5.64 9.33
C PHE A 36 0.70 -4.57 8.47
N HIS A 37 1.60 -3.80 9.08
CA HIS A 37 2.42 -2.82 8.38
C HIS A 37 3.68 -2.51 9.19
N LYS A 38 4.75 -2.13 8.51
CA LYS A 38 6.00 -1.76 9.15
C LYS A 38 6.24 -0.25 9.16
N HIS A 39 5.61 0.47 8.24
CA HIS A 39 5.83 1.90 8.05
C HIS A 39 4.52 2.63 7.98
N ALA A 40 4.53 3.90 8.37
CA ALA A 40 3.36 4.76 8.32
C ALA A 40 3.79 6.18 7.96
N GLY A 41 2.90 6.93 7.33
CA GLY A 41 3.17 8.30 6.97
C GLY A 41 2.04 8.93 6.18
N GLU A 42 2.38 10.00 5.49
CA GLU A 42 1.48 10.67 4.58
C GLU A 42 1.89 10.36 3.14
N ILE A 43 0.92 10.28 2.25
CA ILE A 43 1.16 9.99 0.84
C ILE A 43 0.53 11.09 -0.03
N ALA A 44 1.23 11.46 -1.10
CA ALA A 44 0.74 12.43 -2.06
C ALA A 44 1.13 11.98 -3.46
N LEU A 45 0.23 12.20 -4.42
CA LEU A 45 0.44 11.89 -5.82
C LEU A 45 0.42 13.17 -6.63
N SER A 46 1.48 13.44 -7.38
CA SER A 46 1.49 14.49 -8.39
C SER A 46 1.38 13.86 -9.78
N ASP A 47 1.47 14.68 -10.82
CA ASP A 47 1.38 14.19 -12.19
C ASP A 47 2.59 13.33 -12.63
N ASP A 48 3.70 13.40 -11.90
CA ASP A 48 4.93 12.67 -12.27
C ASP A 48 5.58 11.88 -11.14
N LYS A 49 5.13 12.05 -9.89
CA LYS A 49 5.77 11.42 -8.73
C LYS A 49 4.78 11.03 -7.65
N LEU A 50 5.17 10.01 -6.90
CA LEU A 50 4.51 9.60 -5.67
C LEU A 50 5.43 9.96 -4.51
N PHE A 51 4.89 10.65 -3.50
CA PHE A 51 5.64 11.08 -2.32
C PHE A 51 5.11 10.39 -1.09
N ILE A 52 6.00 9.85 -0.25
CA ILE A 52 5.63 9.32 1.06
C ILE A 52 6.55 9.99 2.08
N SER A 53 5.96 10.54 3.14
CA SER A 53 6.71 11.15 4.23
C SER A 53 6.22 10.65 5.58
N GLY A 54 7.13 10.22 6.42
CA GLY A 54 6.83 9.65 7.73
C GLY A 54 8.10 9.13 8.35
N ASP A 55 8.13 7.86 8.75
CA ASP A 55 9.36 7.24 9.24
C ASP A 55 10.40 7.12 8.13
N GLU A 56 9.98 7.13 6.88
CA GLU A 56 10.85 7.27 5.71
C GLU A 56 10.35 8.42 4.85
N ASN A 57 11.24 9.01 4.06
CA ASN A 57 10.86 10.01 3.06
C ASN A 57 11.20 9.46 1.69
N LEU A 58 10.17 9.17 0.90
CA LEU A 58 10.32 8.55 -0.40
C LEU A 58 9.80 9.47 -1.51
N GLN A 59 10.53 9.53 -2.60
CA GLN A 59 10.05 10.14 -3.84
C GLN A 59 10.16 9.08 -4.93
N ILE A 60 9.03 8.64 -5.44
CA ILE A 60 8.97 7.57 -6.41
C ILE A 60 8.52 8.16 -7.74
N PRO A 61 9.44 8.34 -8.70
CA PRO A 61 9.03 8.80 -10.03
C PRO A 61 8.06 7.78 -10.65
N LEU A 62 6.98 8.24 -11.26
CA LEU A 62 6.03 7.33 -11.89
C LEU A 62 6.70 6.48 -12.98
N ALA A 63 7.73 7.03 -13.64
CA ALA A 63 8.48 6.29 -14.64
C ALA A 63 9.23 5.08 -14.06
N SER A 64 9.45 5.03 -12.75
CA SER A 64 10.11 3.89 -12.09
C SER A 64 9.14 2.80 -11.65
N ILE A 65 7.84 3.02 -11.80
CA ILE A 65 6.82 2.02 -11.45
C ILE A 65 6.59 1.12 -12.67
N GLU A 66 6.96 -0.15 -12.52
CA GLU A 66 6.81 -1.12 -13.61
C GLU A 66 5.44 -1.77 -13.64
N GLN A 67 4.81 -1.93 -12.46
CA GLN A 67 3.51 -2.58 -12.36
C GLN A 67 2.77 -2.06 -11.13
N ILE A 68 1.47 -1.90 -11.27
CA ILE A 68 0.57 -1.71 -10.13
C ILE A 68 -0.41 -2.88 -10.09
N TYR A 69 -0.76 -3.31 -8.87
CA TYR A 69 -1.67 -4.45 -8.68
C TYR A 69 -2.52 -4.20 -7.45
N LEU A 70 -3.82 -4.35 -7.59
CA LEU A 70 -4.76 -4.22 -6.48
C LEU A 70 -5.26 -5.62 -6.14
N GLY A 71 -4.79 -6.18 -5.01
CA GLY A 71 -5.17 -7.53 -4.62
C GLY A 71 -4.21 -8.13 -3.62
N PHE A 72 -4.60 -9.30 -3.10
CA PHE A 72 -3.78 -10.08 -2.19
C PHE A 72 -2.85 -11.01 -2.99
N ASP A 73 -1.73 -11.38 -2.38
CA ASP A 73 -0.78 -12.31 -2.97
C ASP A 73 -0.10 -13.12 -1.87
N GLU A 74 0.96 -13.85 -2.20
CA GLU A 74 1.64 -14.71 -1.22
C GLU A 74 2.31 -13.92 -0.10
N ALA A 75 2.87 -12.74 -0.40
CA ALA A 75 3.52 -11.91 0.60
C ALA A 75 2.51 -11.17 1.48
N PHE A 76 1.35 -10.81 0.92
CA PHE A 76 0.29 -10.13 1.65
C PHE A 76 -1.01 -10.92 1.48
N PRO A 77 -1.18 -12.00 2.27
CA PRO A 77 -2.38 -12.84 2.15
C PRO A 77 -3.57 -12.21 2.91
N ARG A 78 -4.76 -12.71 2.62
CA ARG A 78 -6.00 -12.23 3.24
C ARG A 78 -6.00 -12.38 4.76
N THR A 79 -5.21 -13.29 5.31
CA THR A 79 -5.12 -13.51 6.75
C THR A 79 -4.51 -12.34 7.51
N LEU A 80 -3.84 -11.40 6.82
CA LEU A 80 -3.25 -10.23 7.46
C LEU A 80 -4.25 -9.12 7.74
N VAL A 81 -5.51 -9.27 7.31
CA VAL A 81 -6.49 -8.20 7.43
C VAL A 81 -7.79 -8.73 8.02
N LYS A 82 -8.55 -7.80 8.60
CA LYS A 82 -9.85 -8.11 9.19
C LYS A 82 -10.82 -8.56 8.10
N ASN A 83 -11.68 -9.54 8.43
CA ASN A 83 -12.71 -10.06 7.54
C ASN A 83 -12.15 -10.60 6.21
N PHE A 84 -10.90 -11.09 6.23
CA PHE A 84 -10.21 -11.65 5.06
C PHE A 84 -10.20 -10.72 3.83
N GLY A 85 -10.24 -9.40 4.08
CA GLY A 85 -10.14 -8.43 3.00
C GLY A 85 -11.36 -8.32 2.11
N VAL A 86 -12.55 -8.55 2.65
CA VAL A 86 -13.80 -8.43 1.88
C VAL A 86 -14.04 -7.00 1.42
N PHE A 87 -13.58 -6.01 2.22
CA PHE A 87 -13.92 -4.61 1.98
C PHE A 87 -12.85 -3.82 1.22
N TRP A 88 -11.62 -4.31 1.13
CA TRP A 88 -10.54 -3.63 0.42
C TRP A 88 -9.39 -4.60 0.15
N GLN A 89 -8.48 -4.19 -0.74
CA GLN A 89 -7.30 -4.99 -1.09
C GLN A 89 -6.05 -4.11 -1.03
N PRO A 90 -4.87 -4.70 -0.73
CA PRO A 90 -3.63 -3.93 -0.75
C PRO A 90 -3.28 -3.47 -2.16
N LEU A 91 -2.63 -2.31 -2.24
CA LEU A 91 -2.12 -1.77 -3.50
C LEU A 91 -0.63 -2.04 -3.56
N ARG A 92 -0.21 -2.87 -4.52
CA ARG A 92 1.20 -3.24 -4.69
C ARG A 92 1.82 -2.45 -5.82
N LEU A 93 2.96 -1.83 -5.54
CA LEU A 93 3.78 -1.16 -6.53
C LEU A 93 5.04 -1.96 -6.77
N SER A 94 5.32 -2.34 -8.01
CA SER A 94 6.57 -2.99 -8.39
C SER A 94 7.46 -1.96 -9.07
N LEU A 95 8.64 -1.73 -8.51
CA LEU A 95 9.55 -0.68 -8.96
C LEU A 95 10.68 -1.26 -9.82
N SER A 96 11.26 -0.43 -10.67
CA SER A 96 12.33 -0.83 -11.59
C SER A 96 13.59 -1.29 -10.87
N ASN A 97 13.79 -0.89 -9.59
CA ASN A 97 14.92 -1.35 -8.78
C ASN A 97 14.70 -2.73 -8.13
N GLY A 98 13.55 -3.37 -8.40
CA GLY A 98 13.20 -4.67 -7.85
C GLY A 98 12.41 -4.63 -6.57
N ASN A 99 12.24 -3.47 -5.93
CA ASN A 99 11.46 -3.36 -4.71
C ASN A 99 9.97 -3.44 -5.01
N LYS A 100 9.23 -4.03 -4.08
CA LYS A 100 7.77 -4.03 -4.10
C LYS A 100 7.26 -3.43 -2.81
N LEU A 101 6.36 -2.46 -2.92
CA LEU A 101 5.70 -1.82 -1.78
C LEU A 101 4.23 -2.22 -1.76
N TYR A 102 3.72 -2.47 -0.57
CA TYR A 102 2.31 -2.78 -0.36
C TYR A 102 1.71 -1.64 0.46
N LEU A 103 0.75 -0.94 -0.12
CA LEU A 103 0.17 0.28 0.43
C LEU A 103 -1.26 0.04 0.92
N ILE A 104 -1.60 0.66 2.05
CA ILE A 104 -2.96 0.72 2.57
C ILE A 104 -3.22 2.19 2.85
N ILE A 105 -4.08 2.82 2.06
CA ILE A 105 -4.26 4.27 2.07
C ILE A 105 -5.59 4.63 2.70
N ASP A 106 -5.55 5.56 3.64
CA ASP A 106 -6.73 6.05 4.37
C ASP A 106 -7.53 4.92 5.02
N TYR A 107 -6.81 4.00 5.69
CA TYR A 107 -7.44 2.86 6.35
C TYR A 107 -8.40 3.32 7.44
N ASN A 108 -9.60 2.73 7.45
CA ASN A 108 -10.58 2.92 8.52
C ASN A 108 -11.34 1.61 8.73
N MET A 109 -12.28 1.60 9.68
CA MET A 109 -13.00 0.37 10.03
C MET A 109 -13.83 -0.20 8.88
N LEU A 110 -14.17 0.62 7.89
CA LEU A 110 -15.01 0.21 6.75
C LEU A 110 -14.19 -0.13 5.51
N GLY A 111 -12.90 0.19 5.48
CA GLY A 111 -12.07 -0.11 4.34
C GLY A 111 -10.89 0.82 4.17
N ALA A 112 -10.52 1.06 2.92
CA ALA A 112 -9.41 1.93 2.55
C ALA A 112 -9.69 2.55 1.18
N ASN A 113 -8.89 3.56 0.81
CA ASN A 113 -9.04 4.26 -0.48
C ASN A 113 -8.14 3.68 -1.57
N ASN A 114 -7.73 2.44 -1.44
CA ASN A 114 -6.78 1.81 -2.37
C ASN A 114 -7.30 1.77 -3.80
N GLN A 115 -8.60 1.55 -3.99
CA GLN A 115 -9.20 1.54 -5.33
C GLN A 115 -9.06 2.90 -6.00
N LEU A 116 -9.34 3.98 -5.26
CA LEU A 116 -9.22 5.34 -5.78
C LEU A 116 -7.79 5.64 -6.23
N TRP A 117 -6.80 5.24 -5.42
CA TRP A 117 -5.39 5.46 -5.74
C TRP A 117 -4.93 4.58 -6.90
N PHE A 118 -5.41 3.34 -6.95
CA PHE A 118 -5.13 2.44 -8.07
C PHE A 118 -5.63 3.04 -9.38
N ASP A 119 -6.86 3.53 -9.39
CA ASP A 119 -7.46 4.13 -10.59
C ASP A 119 -6.70 5.40 -11.01
N GLY A 120 -6.31 6.24 -10.06
CA GLY A 120 -5.54 7.44 -10.34
C GLY A 120 -4.17 7.15 -10.93
N LEU A 121 -3.46 6.19 -10.33
CA LEU A 121 -2.16 5.77 -10.83
C LEU A 121 -2.28 5.13 -12.21
N LYS A 122 -3.27 4.27 -12.41
CA LYS A 122 -3.50 3.61 -13.69
C LYS A 122 -3.69 4.62 -14.81
N LYS A 123 -4.45 5.67 -14.54
CA LYS A 123 -4.68 6.73 -15.53
C LYS A 123 -3.39 7.44 -15.90
N LEU A 124 -2.57 7.79 -14.90
CA LEU A 124 -1.31 8.49 -15.15
C LEU A 124 -0.27 7.61 -15.85
N LEU A 125 -0.23 6.33 -15.50
CA LEU A 125 0.76 5.39 -16.07
C LEU A 125 0.40 4.97 -17.48
N SER A 126 -0.87 5.09 -17.89
CA SER A 126 -1.31 4.68 -19.23
C SER A 126 -1.17 5.78 -20.28
N ASP A 127 -0.84 6.99 -19.86
CA ASP A 127 -0.69 8.14 -20.78
C ASP A 127 0.70 8.18 -21.42
#